data_ebbc51a9a2e6fa453d95064ca82c95b9
#
_entry.id   ebbc51a9a2e6fa453d95064ca82c95b9
#
_cell.length_a   1.000
_cell.length_b   1.000
_cell.length_c   1.000
_cell.angle_alpha   90.00
_cell.angle_beta   90.00
_cell.angle_gamma   90.00
#
_symmetry.space_group_name_H-M   'P 1'
#
loop_
_entity.id
_entity.type
_entity.pdbx_description
1 polymer ?
#
loop_
_entity_poly.entity_id
_entity_poly.type
_entity_poly.pdbx_seq_one_letter_code
_entity_poly.pdbx_strand_id
1 'polypeptide(L)'
;HLEAVPREAADPAINARRAAARKRGAEQRIERLKAALEQIPEVTETKKRSGAKDATVRVSTTDPEARVMKMGDGGFRPAFNVQFATTTDQARVIVGVDVINRGSDSGQSTPMLAQIEQRTGVRPDEMLVAGGYAQHEAIDKADELEVTVYAPVPAPRKDDTRDPHEPLADDSEAVAAWRKRMGTDEAKKIYKQRAATAETVNADAKQHRGLDQFSVRGLKKVLGSASLFALTYNILRLISLGG
;
A
#
# COMPACT_ATOMS: atom_id res chain seq x y z
N HIS A 1 17.12 17.62 -36.96
CA HIS A 1 16.20 18.38 -37.82
C HIS A 1 14.90 18.61 -37.11
N LEU A 2 14.77 19.74 -36.40
CA LEU A 2 13.50 20.29 -35.98
C LEU A 2 13.00 21.17 -37.14
N GLU A 3 12.15 20.63 -37.99
CA GLU A 3 11.45 21.42 -38.97
C GLU A 3 10.63 22.49 -38.25
N ALA A 4 10.89 23.73 -38.61
CA ALA A 4 10.13 24.86 -38.11
C ALA A 4 8.67 24.77 -38.63
N VAL A 5 7.76 24.45 -37.73
CA VAL A 5 6.32 24.56 -37.99
C VAL A 5 6.03 26.01 -38.36
N PRO A 6 5.33 26.28 -39.49
CA PRO A 6 5.00 27.63 -39.89
C PRO A 6 4.27 28.36 -38.74
N ARG A 7 4.79 29.50 -38.34
CA ARG A 7 4.12 30.39 -37.40
C ARG A 7 2.94 31.04 -38.12
N GLU A 8 1.81 30.36 -38.21
CA GLU A 8 0.55 31.04 -38.37
C GLU A 8 0.41 32.10 -37.28
N ALA A 9 0.01 33.30 -37.65
CA ALA A 9 -0.19 34.40 -36.72
C ALA A 9 -1.24 33.99 -35.68
N ALA A 10 -0.78 33.42 -34.58
CA ALA A 10 -1.65 32.86 -33.55
C ALA A 10 -2.40 34.02 -32.88
N ASP A 11 -3.71 33.89 -32.79
CA ASP A 11 -4.60 34.77 -32.05
C ASP A 11 -3.96 35.24 -30.75
N PRO A 12 -3.88 36.57 -30.48
CA PRO A 12 -3.28 37.13 -29.27
C PRO A 12 -3.86 36.52 -27.99
N ALA A 13 -5.14 36.15 -27.95
CA ALA A 13 -5.79 35.50 -26.81
C ALA A 13 -5.28 34.08 -26.61
N ILE A 14 -4.98 33.32 -27.66
CA ILE A 14 -4.39 31.99 -27.61
C ILE A 14 -2.96 32.06 -27.06
N ASN A 15 -2.19 33.06 -27.51
CA ASN A 15 -0.82 33.29 -27.03
C ASN A 15 -0.79 33.67 -25.55
N ALA A 16 -1.71 34.54 -25.11
CA ALA A 16 -1.83 34.90 -23.68
C ALA A 16 -2.20 33.68 -22.81
N ARG A 17 -3.14 32.86 -23.25
CA ARG A 17 -3.51 31.60 -22.54
C ARG A 17 -2.35 30.62 -22.47
N ARG A 18 -1.58 30.43 -23.55
CA ARG A 18 -0.39 29.58 -23.59
C ARG A 18 0.71 30.10 -22.67
N ALA A 19 0.95 31.43 -22.66
CA ALA A 19 1.91 32.05 -21.76
C ALA A 19 1.52 31.86 -20.28
N ALA A 20 0.25 32.09 -19.94
CA ALA A 20 -0.28 31.88 -18.60
C ALA A 20 -0.18 30.40 -18.16
N ALA A 21 -0.45 29.47 -19.08
CA ALA A 21 -0.31 28.02 -18.80
C ALA A 21 1.16 27.64 -18.56
N ARG A 22 2.11 28.14 -19.36
CA ARG A 22 3.55 27.94 -19.18
C ARG A 22 4.03 28.50 -17.83
N LYS A 23 3.59 29.70 -17.47
CA LYS A 23 3.93 30.34 -16.19
C LYS A 23 3.44 29.48 -15.03
N ARG A 24 2.16 29.09 -15.00
CA ARG A 24 1.60 28.19 -13.97
C ARG A 24 2.34 26.86 -13.90
N GLY A 25 2.67 26.26 -15.06
CA GLY A 25 3.43 25.02 -15.10
C GLY A 25 4.84 25.16 -14.53
N ALA A 26 5.52 26.29 -14.77
CA ALA A 26 6.82 26.59 -14.19
C ALA A 26 6.73 26.80 -12.67
N GLU A 27 5.77 27.59 -12.21
CA GLU A 27 5.51 27.83 -10.79
C GLU A 27 5.24 26.49 -10.03
N GLN A 28 4.34 25.67 -10.54
CA GLN A 28 4.06 24.35 -9.98
C GLN A 28 5.28 23.43 -9.98
N ARG A 29 6.16 23.52 -10.97
CA ARG A 29 7.41 22.76 -11.01
C ARG A 29 8.38 23.21 -9.90
N ILE A 30 8.50 24.53 -9.71
CA ILE A 30 9.33 25.11 -8.64
C ILE A 30 8.81 24.66 -7.28
N GLU A 31 7.51 24.73 -7.04
CA GLU A 31 6.90 24.26 -5.78
C GLU A 31 7.20 22.77 -5.53
N ARG A 32 7.04 21.90 -6.53
CA ARG A 32 7.37 20.49 -6.39
C ARG A 32 8.85 20.24 -6.10
N LEU A 33 9.74 21.00 -6.72
CA LEU A 33 11.18 20.89 -6.46
C LEU A 33 11.52 21.31 -5.03
N LYS A 34 10.92 22.40 -4.52
CA LYS A 34 11.08 22.82 -3.13
C LYS A 34 10.57 21.74 -2.18
N ALA A 35 9.36 21.26 -2.38
CA ALA A 35 8.79 20.18 -1.57
C ALA A 35 9.63 18.89 -1.62
N ALA A 36 10.22 18.56 -2.76
CA ALA A 36 11.13 17.42 -2.87
C ALA A 36 12.42 17.63 -2.05
N LEU A 37 12.99 18.83 -2.05
CA LEU A 37 14.16 19.16 -1.23
C LEU A 37 13.85 19.06 0.28
N GLU A 38 12.67 19.47 0.70
CA GLU A 38 12.20 19.37 2.09
C GLU A 38 12.06 17.92 2.57
N GLN A 39 11.87 16.96 1.67
CA GLN A 39 11.79 15.53 2.01
C GLN A 39 13.17 14.87 2.25
N ILE A 40 14.27 15.47 1.78
CA ILE A 40 15.60 14.86 1.86
C ILE A 40 16.02 14.50 3.29
N PRO A 41 15.84 15.34 4.32
CA PRO A 41 16.20 15.01 5.69
C PRO A 41 15.45 13.78 6.21
N GLU A 42 14.14 13.71 6.03
CA GLU A 42 13.29 12.60 6.47
C GLU A 42 13.69 11.28 5.80
N VAL A 43 13.89 11.31 4.47
CA VAL A 43 14.32 10.12 3.70
C VAL A 43 15.72 9.68 4.13
N THR A 44 16.62 10.62 4.45
CA THR A 44 17.97 10.32 4.94
C THR A 44 17.90 9.59 6.28
N GLU A 45 17.12 10.11 7.23
CA GLU A 45 16.96 9.49 8.55
C GLU A 45 16.31 8.10 8.45
N THR A 46 15.30 7.94 7.60
CA THR A 46 14.66 6.64 7.37
C THR A 46 15.67 5.62 6.83
N LYS A 47 16.54 6.02 5.90
CA LYS A 47 17.59 5.15 5.37
C LYS A 47 18.65 4.78 6.40
N LYS A 48 19.08 5.73 7.22
CA LYS A 48 20.03 5.46 8.32
C LYS A 48 19.47 4.43 9.28
N ARG A 49 18.20 4.56 9.70
CA ARG A 49 17.52 3.59 10.58
C ARG A 49 17.43 2.19 9.97
N SER A 50 17.30 2.08 8.65
CA SER A 50 17.29 0.79 7.95
C SER A 50 18.68 0.16 7.76
N GLY A 51 19.74 0.76 8.31
CA GLY A 51 21.12 0.24 8.24
C GLY A 51 21.79 0.43 6.89
N ALA A 52 21.21 1.20 5.99
CA ALA A 52 21.80 1.50 4.69
C ALA A 52 22.95 2.53 4.85
N LYS A 53 24.18 2.02 5.01
CA LYS A 53 25.38 2.85 4.95
C LYS A 53 25.56 3.34 3.51
N ASP A 54 25.88 4.63 3.34
CA ASP A 54 26.20 5.26 2.04
C ASP A 54 25.11 5.20 0.95
N ALA A 55 23.87 4.97 1.33
CA ALA A 55 22.79 4.93 0.34
C ALA A 55 22.50 6.32 -0.22
N THR A 56 22.62 6.48 -1.54
CA THR A 56 22.20 7.69 -2.25
C THR A 56 20.73 7.99 -1.93
N VAL A 57 20.46 9.14 -1.30
CA VAL A 57 19.12 9.61 -1.04
C VAL A 57 18.48 10.04 -2.36
N ARG A 58 17.30 9.49 -2.66
CA ARG A 58 16.53 9.82 -3.85
C ARG A 58 15.13 10.25 -3.44
N VAL A 59 14.71 11.41 -3.94
CA VAL A 59 13.36 11.96 -3.78
C VAL A 59 12.75 12.17 -5.15
N SER A 60 11.44 12.04 -5.25
CA SER A 60 10.73 12.30 -6.51
C SER A 60 10.54 13.79 -6.73
N THR A 61 11.02 14.29 -7.86
CA THR A 61 10.78 15.69 -8.29
C THR A 61 9.44 15.86 -9.02
N THR A 62 8.81 14.74 -9.39
CA THR A 62 7.49 14.73 -10.06
C THR A 62 6.38 14.70 -9.03
N ASP A 63 6.55 13.89 -7.98
CA ASP A 63 5.62 13.75 -6.87
C ASP A 63 6.41 13.63 -5.55
N PRO A 64 6.57 14.73 -4.80
CA PRO A 64 7.34 14.75 -3.56
C PRO A 64 6.79 13.83 -2.46
N GLU A 65 5.51 13.47 -2.50
CA GLU A 65 4.92 12.54 -1.52
C GLU A 65 5.21 11.07 -1.85
N ALA A 66 5.57 10.76 -3.10
CA ALA A 66 5.97 9.40 -3.47
C ALA A 66 7.35 9.04 -2.91
N ARG A 67 7.51 7.84 -2.41
CA ARG A 67 8.80 7.32 -1.91
C ARG A 67 9.35 6.27 -2.85
N VAL A 68 10.68 6.22 -2.96
CA VAL A 68 11.35 5.18 -3.74
C VAL A 68 11.19 3.84 -3.04
N MET A 69 10.48 2.93 -3.68
CA MET A 69 10.17 1.59 -3.17
C MET A 69 10.68 0.52 -4.12
N LYS A 70 10.96 -0.67 -3.58
CA LYS A 70 11.26 -1.85 -4.40
C LYS A 70 9.98 -2.32 -5.06
N MET A 71 10.05 -2.52 -6.37
CA MET A 71 8.93 -3.02 -7.16
C MET A 71 9.01 -4.54 -7.35
N GLY A 72 7.90 -5.16 -7.76
CA GLY A 72 7.84 -6.59 -7.99
C GLY A 72 8.79 -7.11 -9.09
N ASP A 73 9.21 -6.25 -10.02
CA ASP A 73 10.22 -6.54 -11.05
C ASP A 73 11.67 -6.38 -10.56
N GLY A 74 11.86 -6.12 -9.26
CA GLY A 74 13.17 -5.90 -8.65
C GLY A 74 13.73 -4.49 -8.79
N GLY A 75 13.12 -3.61 -9.61
CA GLY A 75 13.51 -2.21 -9.76
C GLY A 75 13.11 -1.34 -8.57
N PHE A 76 13.63 -0.11 -8.54
CA PHE A 76 13.30 0.89 -7.52
C PHE A 76 12.74 2.14 -8.18
N ARG A 77 11.50 2.50 -7.84
CA ARG A 77 10.78 3.65 -8.41
C ARG A 77 10.02 4.42 -7.33
N PRO A 78 9.78 5.75 -7.54
CA PRO A 78 8.82 6.47 -6.73
C PRO A 78 7.44 5.84 -6.84
N ALA A 79 6.85 5.47 -5.71
CA ALA A 79 5.58 4.75 -5.65
C ALA A 79 4.82 5.08 -4.37
N PHE A 80 3.59 4.62 -4.31
CA PHE A 80 2.74 4.55 -3.14
C PHE A 80 2.41 3.08 -2.87
N ASN A 81 2.22 2.74 -1.61
CA ASN A 81 1.73 1.43 -1.20
C ASN A 81 0.22 1.53 -1.02
N VAL A 82 -0.52 0.90 -1.91
CA VAL A 82 -1.99 0.84 -1.87
C VAL A 82 -2.40 -0.45 -1.20
N GLN A 83 -3.27 -0.34 -0.20
CA GLN A 83 -3.72 -1.45 0.61
C GLN A 83 -5.23 -1.62 0.47
N PHE A 84 -5.68 -2.84 0.24
CA PHE A 84 -7.07 -3.22 0.21
C PHE A 84 -7.35 -4.30 1.26
N ALA A 85 -8.41 -4.11 2.04
CA ALA A 85 -8.98 -5.16 2.85
C ALA A 85 -10.23 -5.69 2.17
N THR A 86 -10.32 -7.02 2.03
CA THR A 86 -11.42 -7.71 1.35
C THR A 86 -12.03 -8.76 2.25
N THR A 87 -13.34 -8.97 2.14
CA THR A 87 -13.98 -10.10 2.80
C THR A 87 -13.53 -11.43 2.21
N THR A 88 -13.55 -12.48 3.01
CA THR A 88 -13.19 -13.85 2.61
C THR A 88 -14.38 -14.71 2.17
N ASP A 89 -15.59 -14.17 2.32
CA ASP A 89 -16.83 -14.80 1.88
C ASP A 89 -16.98 -14.82 0.34
N GLN A 90 -18.10 -15.33 -0.15
CA GLN A 90 -18.38 -15.39 -1.59
C GLN A 90 -18.48 -13.98 -2.22
N ALA A 91 -18.85 -12.97 -1.44
CA ALA A 91 -18.98 -11.61 -1.94
C ALA A 91 -17.63 -11.02 -2.33
N ARG A 92 -16.57 -11.27 -1.58
CA ARG A 92 -15.20 -10.78 -1.83
C ARG A 92 -15.18 -9.27 -2.07
N VAL A 93 -15.91 -8.52 -1.27
CA VAL A 93 -15.99 -7.06 -1.40
C VAL A 93 -14.84 -6.38 -0.68
N ILE A 94 -14.43 -5.23 -1.20
CA ILE A 94 -13.42 -4.38 -0.56
C ILE A 94 -14.09 -3.57 0.53
N VAL A 95 -13.67 -3.77 1.78
CA VAL A 95 -14.20 -3.10 2.98
C VAL A 95 -13.24 -2.05 3.55
N GLY A 96 -11.96 -2.12 3.18
CA GLY A 96 -10.95 -1.15 3.59
C GLY A 96 -10.06 -0.74 2.43
N VAL A 97 -9.67 0.54 2.38
CA VAL A 97 -8.75 1.10 1.38
C VAL A 97 -7.85 2.11 2.06
N ASP A 98 -6.56 1.94 1.92
CA ASP A 98 -5.60 2.94 2.37
C ASP A 98 -4.44 3.10 1.38
N VAL A 99 -3.76 4.23 1.47
CA VAL A 99 -2.58 4.54 0.66
C VAL A 99 -1.53 5.20 1.54
N ILE A 100 -0.37 4.57 1.58
CA ILE A 100 0.76 5.09 2.33
C ILE A 100 1.99 5.30 1.43
N ASN A 101 2.90 6.15 1.87
CA ASN A 101 4.16 6.39 1.18
C ASN A 101 5.35 5.65 1.82
N ARG A 102 5.10 4.48 2.37
CA ARG A 102 6.12 3.59 2.93
C ARG A 102 6.08 2.26 2.20
N GLY A 103 7.26 1.69 1.94
CA GLY A 103 7.37 0.37 1.31
C GLY A 103 7.15 -0.81 2.26
N SER A 104 6.93 -0.56 3.55
CA SER A 104 6.64 -1.56 4.57
C SER A 104 5.18 -1.49 4.99
N ASP A 105 4.54 -2.63 5.16
CA ASP A 105 3.17 -2.77 5.67
C ASP A 105 3.10 -2.75 7.21
N SER A 106 4.26 -2.63 7.85
CA SER A 106 4.39 -2.60 9.31
C SER A 106 3.51 -1.51 9.93
N GLY A 107 2.73 -1.89 10.93
CA GLY A 107 1.84 -1.00 11.67
C GLY A 107 0.55 -0.61 10.92
N GLN A 108 0.26 -1.22 9.75
CA GLN A 108 -0.92 -0.86 8.96
C GLN A 108 -2.16 -1.72 9.26
N SER A 109 -2.01 -2.85 9.94
CA SER A 109 -3.15 -3.71 10.29
C SER A 109 -4.13 -3.04 11.26
N THR A 110 -3.64 -2.40 12.31
CA THR A 110 -4.49 -1.73 13.32
C THR A 110 -5.31 -0.56 12.73
N PRO A 111 -4.73 0.39 11.97
CA PRO A 111 -5.51 1.42 11.28
C PRO A 111 -6.54 0.84 10.31
N MET A 112 -6.20 -0.25 9.62
CA MET A 112 -7.13 -0.90 8.68
C MET A 112 -8.31 -1.54 9.41
N LEU A 113 -8.08 -2.22 10.54
CA LEU A 113 -9.16 -2.75 11.39
C LEU A 113 -10.11 -1.65 11.86
N ALA A 114 -9.57 -0.54 12.37
CA ALA A 114 -10.39 0.60 12.79
C ALA A 114 -11.20 1.19 11.62
N GLN A 115 -10.61 1.24 10.42
CA GLN A 115 -11.32 1.73 9.23
C GLN A 115 -12.46 0.78 8.82
N ILE A 116 -12.25 -0.53 8.87
CA ILE A 116 -13.26 -1.53 8.56
C ILE A 116 -14.44 -1.38 9.53
N GLU A 117 -14.18 -1.35 10.83
CA GLU A 117 -15.20 -1.19 11.85
C GLU A 117 -15.98 0.13 11.66
N GLN A 118 -15.29 1.24 11.41
CA GLN A 118 -15.92 2.53 11.16
C GLN A 118 -16.84 2.52 9.93
N ARG A 119 -16.45 1.81 8.86
CA ARG A 119 -17.21 1.80 7.59
C ARG A 119 -18.37 0.82 7.58
N THR A 120 -18.17 -0.33 8.20
CA THR A 120 -19.14 -1.45 8.14
C THR A 120 -20.00 -1.56 9.39
N GLY A 121 -19.60 -0.93 10.49
CA GLY A 121 -20.21 -1.12 11.81
C GLY A 121 -19.89 -2.48 12.43
N VAL A 122 -19.03 -3.29 11.80
CA VAL A 122 -18.70 -4.65 12.25
C VAL A 122 -17.19 -4.79 12.31
N ARG A 123 -16.69 -5.34 13.41
CA ARG A 123 -15.30 -5.77 13.54
C ARG A 123 -15.19 -7.21 13.04
N PRO A 124 -14.18 -7.54 12.21
CA PRO A 124 -13.99 -8.91 11.75
C PRO A 124 -13.49 -9.80 12.90
N ASP A 125 -13.93 -11.05 12.95
CA ASP A 125 -13.42 -12.04 13.91
C ASP A 125 -12.01 -12.51 13.53
N GLU A 126 -11.69 -12.47 12.23
CA GLU A 126 -10.43 -12.99 11.67
C GLU A 126 -9.81 -12.01 10.68
N MET A 127 -8.47 -11.95 10.67
CA MET A 127 -7.70 -11.14 9.75
C MET A 127 -6.56 -11.93 9.12
N LEU A 128 -6.60 -12.10 7.79
CA LEU A 128 -5.59 -12.80 7.01
C LEU A 128 -4.64 -11.79 6.36
N VAL A 129 -3.39 -11.72 6.80
CA VAL A 129 -2.44 -10.71 6.34
C VAL A 129 -1.11 -11.29 5.87
N ALA A 130 -0.38 -10.55 5.04
CA ALA A 130 0.99 -10.89 4.69
C ALA A 130 1.91 -10.72 5.91
N GLY A 131 3.04 -11.44 5.94
CA GLY A 131 3.99 -11.37 7.05
C GLY A 131 4.48 -9.97 7.41
N GLY A 132 4.51 -9.04 6.46
CA GLY A 132 4.85 -7.64 6.71
C GLY A 132 3.90 -6.88 7.65
N TYR A 133 2.67 -7.35 7.79
CA TYR A 133 1.67 -6.78 8.72
C TYR A 133 1.74 -7.39 10.13
N ALA A 134 2.31 -8.59 10.27
CA ALA A 134 2.30 -9.37 11.51
C ALA A 134 3.46 -8.97 12.43
N GLN A 135 3.50 -7.73 12.86
CA GLN A 135 4.36 -7.27 13.93
C GLN A 135 3.77 -7.72 15.26
N HIS A 136 4.62 -8.05 16.26
CA HIS A 136 4.15 -8.52 17.56
C HIS A 136 3.16 -7.53 18.19
N GLU A 137 3.48 -6.22 18.20
CA GLU A 137 2.57 -5.19 18.70
C GLU A 137 1.22 -5.14 17.96
N ALA A 138 1.20 -5.48 16.67
CA ALA A 138 -0.03 -5.50 15.90
C ALA A 138 -0.87 -6.75 16.17
N ILE A 139 -0.21 -7.86 16.49
CA ILE A 139 -0.87 -9.10 16.95
C ILE A 139 -1.49 -8.88 18.33
N ASP A 140 -0.75 -8.27 19.26
CA ASP A 140 -1.24 -7.95 20.60
C ASP A 140 -2.48 -7.04 20.53
N LYS A 141 -2.42 -5.98 19.72
CA LYS A 141 -3.57 -5.07 19.52
C LYS A 141 -4.77 -5.74 18.86
N ALA A 142 -4.55 -6.67 17.94
CA ALA A 142 -5.63 -7.43 17.33
C ALA A 142 -6.29 -8.36 18.38
N ASP A 143 -5.50 -8.99 19.23
CA ASP A 143 -5.98 -9.86 20.33
C ASP A 143 -6.79 -9.05 21.35
N GLU A 144 -6.33 -7.85 21.76
CA GLU A 144 -7.09 -6.91 22.60
C GLU A 144 -8.46 -6.56 22.00
N LEU A 145 -8.56 -6.59 20.68
CA LEU A 145 -9.78 -6.33 19.92
C LEU A 145 -10.58 -7.60 19.61
N GLU A 146 -10.19 -8.75 20.16
CA GLU A 146 -10.78 -10.07 19.90
C GLU A 146 -10.72 -10.48 18.40
N VAL A 147 -9.68 -10.03 17.67
CA VAL A 147 -9.46 -10.35 16.25
C VAL A 147 -8.35 -11.37 16.10
N THR A 148 -8.66 -12.52 15.55
CA THR A 148 -7.70 -13.60 15.30
C THR A 148 -6.86 -13.30 14.06
N VAL A 149 -5.53 -13.17 14.22
CA VAL A 149 -4.61 -12.91 13.09
C VAL A 149 -4.09 -14.21 12.50
N TYR A 150 -4.21 -14.35 11.18
CA TYR A 150 -3.55 -15.38 10.38
C TYR A 150 -2.49 -14.73 9.49
N ALA A 151 -1.23 -14.98 9.79
CA ALA A 151 -0.09 -14.48 9.03
C ALA A 151 1.07 -15.47 9.12
N PRO A 152 1.91 -15.60 8.09
CA PRO A 152 3.03 -16.52 8.15
C PRO A 152 4.02 -16.10 9.24
N VAL A 153 4.43 -17.07 10.04
CA VAL A 153 5.52 -16.88 11.01
C VAL A 153 6.83 -16.73 10.23
N PRO A 154 7.67 -15.74 10.54
CA PRO A 154 8.95 -15.59 9.87
C PRO A 154 9.81 -16.84 10.02
N ALA A 155 10.46 -17.26 8.93
CA ALA A 155 11.41 -18.35 8.98
C ALA A 155 12.56 -18.03 9.97
N PRO A 156 13.03 -19.01 10.74
CA PRO A 156 14.18 -18.82 11.60
C PRO A 156 15.43 -18.46 10.81
N ARG A 157 16.42 -17.90 11.47
CA ARG A 157 17.72 -17.64 10.84
C ARG A 157 18.37 -18.96 10.41
N LYS A 158 19.25 -18.89 9.40
CA LYS A 158 19.84 -20.07 8.74
C LYS A 158 20.50 -21.07 9.72
N ASP A 159 20.99 -20.58 10.85
CA ASP A 159 21.66 -21.38 11.88
C ASP A 159 20.75 -21.76 13.04
N ASP A 160 19.48 -21.40 12.98
CA ASP A 160 18.48 -21.67 14.00
C ASP A 160 17.61 -22.87 13.56
N THR A 161 17.72 -23.97 14.30
CA THR A 161 17.01 -25.23 14.00
C THR A 161 15.69 -25.36 14.74
N ARG A 162 15.26 -24.34 15.49
CA ARG A 162 13.99 -24.36 16.23
C ARG A 162 12.80 -24.38 15.28
N ASP A 163 11.73 -25.01 15.73
CA ASP A 163 10.44 -24.84 15.06
C ASP A 163 9.98 -23.37 15.20
N PRO A 164 9.76 -22.64 14.09
CA PRO A 164 9.30 -21.26 14.15
C PRO A 164 7.93 -21.09 14.83
N HIS A 165 7.16 -22.17 14.94
CA HIS A 165 5.83 -22.17 15.55
C HIS A 165 5.85 -22.42 17.07
N GLU A 166 7.00 -22.75 17.64
CA GLU A 166 7.17 -22.80 19.08
C GLU A 166 7.27 -21.38 19.66
N PRO A 167 6.55 -21.10 20.77
CA PRO A 167 6.64 -19.81 21.46
C PRO A 167 8.06 -19.51 21.94
N LEU A 168 8.43 -18.26 21.93
CA LEU A 168 9.67 -17.77 22.51
C LEU A 168 9.42 -17.28 23.95
N ALA A 169 10.48 -17.21 24.75
CA ALA A 169 10.38 -16.78 26.15
C ALA A 169 9.95 -15.31 26.32
N ASP A 170 10.16 -14.50 25.30
CA ASP A 170 9.83 -13.07 25.22
C ASP A 170 8.55 -12.77 24.43
N ASP A 171 7.86 -13.81 23.92
CA ASP A 171 6.57 -13.63 23.27
C ASP A 171 5.50 -13.28 24.31
N SER A 172 4.60 -12.37 23.95
CA SER A 172 3.33 -12.18 24.67
C SER A 172 2.43 -13.42 24.55
N GLU A 173 1.37 -13.49 25.33
CA GLU A 173 0.39 -14.58 25.22
C GLU A 173 -0.24 -14.63 23.83
N ALA A 174 -0.58 -13.47 23.26
CA ALA A 174 -1.16 -13.37 21.93
C ALA A 174 -0.19 -13.81 20.83
N VAL A 175 1.07 -13.40 20.89
CA VAL A 175 2.11 -13.81 19.93
C VAL A 175 2.40 -15.31 20.07
N ALA A 176 2.50 -15.84 21.28
CA ALA A 176 2.69 -17.27 21.53
C ALA A 176 1.52 -18.10 20.96
N ALA A 177 0.28 -17.64 21.17
CA ALA A 177 -0.91 -18.28 20.62
C ALA A 177 -0.93 -18.23 19.08
N TRP A 178 -0.55 -17.09 18.49
CA TRP A 178 -0.43 -16.93 17.03
C TRP A 178 0.60 -17.90 16.44
N ARG A 179 1.80 -18.04 17.04
CA ARG A 179 2.82 -18.99 16.55
C ARG A 179 2.28 -20.41 16.54
N LYS A 180 1.72 -20.87 17.67
CA LYS A 180 1.14 -22.22 17.79
C LYS A 180 0.05 -22.46 16.76
N ARG A 181 -0.88 -21.51 16.63
CA ARG A 181 -1.98 -21.57 15.67
C ARG A 181 -1.46 -21.75 14.25
N MET A 182 -0.49 -20.94 13.81
CA MET A 182 0.05 -20.98 12.46
C MET A 182 0.82 -22.26 12.12
N GLY A 183 1.21 -23.05 13.12
CA GLY A 183 1.76 -24.40 12.97
C GLY A 183 0.72 -25.44 12.54
N THR A 184 -0.57 -25.19 12.77
CA THR A 184 -1.65 -26.15 12.51
C THR A 184 -2.06 -26.19 11.03
N ASP A 185 -2.52 -27.35 10.56
CA ASP A 185 -3.00 -27.50 9.18
C ASP A 185 -4.32 -26.73 8.95
N GLU A 186 -5.13 -26.56 9.98
CA GLU A 186 -6.34 -25.77 9.94
C GLU A 186 -6.02 -24.29 9.65
N ALA A 187 -5.12 -23.68 10.40
CA ALA A 187 -4.71 -22.30 10.18
C ALA A 187 -4.07 -22.11 8.80
N LYS A 188 -3.27 -23.07 8.33
CA LYS A 188 -2.72 -23.06 6.98
C LYS A 188 -3.81 -23.11 5.90
N LYS A 189 -4.89 -23.88 6.13
CA LYS A 189 -6.05 -23.96 5.22
C LYS A 189 -6.81 -22.63 5.20
N ILE A 190 -7.06 -22.04 6.36
CA ILE A 190 -7.70 -20.70 6.46
C ILE A 190 -6.84 -19.68 5.72
N TYR A 191 -5.54 -19.61 6.01
CA TYR A 191 -4.63 -18.65 5.40
C TYR A 191 -4.57 -18.75 3.87
N LYS A 192 -4.73 -19.94 3.28
CA LYS A 192 -4.76 -20.12 1.82
C LYS A 192 -5.89 -19.34 1.14
N GLN A 193 -6.96 -18.99 1.84
CA GLN A 193 -8.06 -18.19 1.29
C GLN A 193 -7.60 -16.79 0.85
N ARG A 194 -6.51 -16.28 1.43
CA ARG A 194 -5.91 -14.99 1.05
C ARG A 194 -5.55 -14.92 -0.43
N ALA A 195 -5.07 -16.02 -1.02
CA ALA A 195 -4.74 -16.08 -2.46
C ALA A 195 -5.97 -15.83 -3.34
N ALA A 196 -7.12 -16.41 -2.97
CA ALA A 196 -8.37 -16.28 -3.73
C ALA A 196 -9.11 -14.95 -3.46
N THR A 197 -8.69 -14.16 -2.48
CA THR A 197 -9.34 -12.91 -2.06
C THR A 197 -8.44 -11.70 -2.28
N ALA A 198 -7.60 -11.36 -1.33
CA ALA A 198 -6.76 -10.16 -1.37
C ALA A 198 -5.79 -10.13 -2.57
N GLU A 199 -5.18 -11.28 -2.91
CA GLU A 199 -4.25 -11.33 -4.06
C GLU A 199 -4.97 -11.16 -5.38
N THR A 200 -6.17 -11.72 -5.52
CA THR A 200 -7.01 -11.55 -6.72
C THR A 200 -7.41 -10.08 -6.90
N VAL A 201 -7.82 -9.38 -5.83
CA VAL A 201 -8.16 -7.96 -5.89
C VAL A 201 -6.94 -7.12 -6.27
N ASN A 202 -5.78 -7.39 -5.68
CA ASN A 202 -4.55 -6.69 -6.03
C ASN A 202 -4.11 -6.93 -7.48
N ALA A 203 -4.31 -8.15 -8.00
CA ALA A 203 -4.03 -8.48 -9.38
C ALA A 203 -4.98 -7.75 -10.33
N ASP A 204 -6.29 -7.76 -10.08
CA ASP A 204 -7.29 -7.02 -10.88
C ASP A 204 -6.96 -5.51 -10.90
N ALA A 205 -6.68 -4.93 -9.74
CA ALA A 205 -6.31 -3.52 -9.61
C ALA A 205 -5.14 -3.15 -10.52
N LYS A 206 -4.08 -3.96 -10.53
CA LYS A 206 -2.85 -3.68 -11.27
C LYS A 206 -2.96 -4.06 -12.74
N GLN A 207 -3.43 -5.28 -13.05
CA GLN A 207 -3.37 -5.83 -14.41
C GLN A 207 -4.51 -5.36 -15.30
N HIS A 208 -5.68 -5.09 -14.72
CA HIS A 208 -6.89 -4.80 -15.49
C HIS A 208 -7.42 -3.39 -15.29
N ARG A 209 -7.01 -2.69 -14.21
CA ARG A 209 -7.56 -1.36 -13.88
C ARG A 209 -6.52 -0.25 -13.82
N GLY A 210 -5.26 -0.56 -14.17
CA GLY A 210 -4.20 0.44 -14.32
C GLY A 210 -3.71 1.07 -13.02
N LEU A 211 -3.93 0.44 -11.85
CA LEU A 211 -3.41 0.93 -10.57
C LEU A 211 -1.91 0.63 -10.38
N ASP A 212 -1.25 0.06 -11.37
CA ASP A 212 0.21 -0.07 -11.44
C ASP A 212 0.89 1.28 -11.76
N GLN A 213 0.16 2.22 -12.41
CA GLN A 213 0.63 3.58 -12.72
C GLN A 213 -0.46 4.61 -12.45
N PHE A 214 -0.15 5.58 -11.58
CA PHE A 214 -1.09 6.66 -11.27
C PHE A 214 -0.90 7.86 -12.19
N SER A 215 -1.98 8.33 -12.83
CA SER A 215 -2.01 9.58 -13.58
C SER A 215 -2.18 10.82 -12.70
N VAL A 216 -2.36 10.61 -11.38
CA VAL A 216 -2.51 11.64 -10.36
C VAL A 216 -1.28 11.71 -9.46
N ARG A 217 -1.15 12.78 -8.68
CA ARG A 217 -0.04 13.02 -7.76
C ARG A 217 -0.54 13.34 -6.36
N GLY A 218 0.22 12.92 -5.37
CA GLY A 218 -0.04 13.13 -3.96
C GLY A 218 -0.97 12.07 -3.35
N LEU A 219 -0.73 11.74 -2.07
CA LEU A 219 -1.44 10.70 -1.32
C LEU A 219 -2.96 10.81 -1.43
N LYS A 220 -3.50 12.02 -1.25
CA LYS A 220 -4.96 12.25 -1.29
C LYS A 220 -5.59 11.86 -2.62
N LYS A 221 -4.95 12.19 -3.74
CA LYS A 221 -5.50 11.88 -5.09
C LYS A 221 -5.31 10.40 -5.43
N VAL A 222 -4.19 9.81 -5.01
CA VAL A 222 -3.94 8.38 -5.16
C VAL A 222 -4.95 7.58 -4.34
N LEU A 223 -5.24 7.99 -3.09
CA LEU A 223 -6.30 7.39 -2.28
C LEU A 223 -7.68 7.54 -2.94
N GLY A 224 -7.97 8.70 -3.55
CA GLY A 224 -9.20 8.90 -4.31
C GLY A 224 -9.33 7.93 -5.48
N SER A 225 -8.24 7.70 -6.23
CA SER A 225 -8.20 6.73 -7.34
C SER A 225 -8.38 5.29 -6.83
N ALA A 226 -7.72 4.91 -5.74
CA ALA A 226 -7.87 3.60 -5.12
C ALA A 226 -9.29 3.38 -4.58
N SER A 227 -9.90 4.41 -3.99
CA SER A 227 -11.28 4.36 -3.50
C SER A 227 -12.30 4.23 -4.63
N LEU A 228 -12.07 4.91 -5.77
CA LEU A 228 -12.92 4.77 -6.95
C LEU A 228 -12.81 3.36 -7.55
N PHE A 229 -11.62 2.79 -7.59
CA PHE A 229 -11.45 1.39 -7.95
C PHE A 229 -12.24 0.47 -7.03
N ALA A 230 -12.11 0.62 -5.70
CA ALA A 230 -12.82 -0.20 -4.73
C ALA A 230 -14.35 -0.11 -4.90
N LEU A 231 -14.88 1.09 -5.11
CA LEU A 231 -16.29 1.31 -5.40
C LEU A 231 -16.73 0.57 -6.66
N THR A 232 -16.00 0.76 -7.76
CA THR A 232 -16.30 0.09 -9.04
C THR A 232 -16.22 -1.43 -8.92
N TYR A 233 -15.18 -1.92 -8.25
CA TYR A 233 -15.02 -3.35 -7.97
C TYR A 233 -16.22 -3.91 -7.20
N ASN A 234 -16.62 -3.25 -6.12
CA ASN A 234 -17.74 -3.69 -5.29
C ASN A 234 -19.07 -3.67 -6.06
N ILE A 235 -19.31 -2.67 -6.91
CA ILE A 235 -20.51 -2.62 -7.77
C ILE A 235 -20.54 -3.82 -8.73
N LEU A 236 -19.40 -4.11 -9.39
CA LEU A 236 -19.32 -5.26 -10.29
C LEU A 236 -19.50 -6.59 -9.55
N ARG A 237 -18.98 -6.72 -8.33
CA ARG A 237 -19.22 -7.88 -7.47
C ARG A 237 -20.70 -8.03 -7.12
N LEU A 238 -21.37 -6.94 -6.74
CA LEU A 238 -22.79 -6.94 -6.41
C LEU A 238 -23.64 -7.39 -7.61
N ILE A 239 -23.36 -6.87 -8.80
CA ILE A 239 -24.05 -7.29 -10.04
C ILE A 239 -23.83 -8.78 -10.31
N SER A 240 -22.59 -9.26 -10.13
CA SER A 240 -22.25 -10.68 -10.35
C SER A 240 -22.90 -11.64 -9.35
N LEU A 241 -23.29 -11.17 -8.18
CA LEU A 241 -23.95 -11.99 -7.15
C LEU A 241 -25.48 -11.94 -7.25
N GLY A 242 -26.03 -10.89 -7.86
CA GLY A 242 -27.49 -10.70 -8.00
C GLY A 242 -28.07 -11.22 -9.32
N GLY A 243 -27.26 -11.70 -10.23
CA GLY A 243 -27.63 -12.36 -11.48
C GLY A 243 -27.37 -13.84 -11.40
#